data_772c6d9be5fcceb7188b4c25c9aa329d
#
_entry.id   772c6d9be5fcceb7188b4c25c9aa329d
#
_cell.length_a   1.000
_cell.length_b   1.000
_cell.length_c   1.000
_cell.angle_alpha   90.00
_cell.angle_beta   90.00
_cell.angle_gamma   90.00
#
_symmetry.space_group_name_H-M   'P 1'
#
loop_
_entity.id
_entity.type
_entity.pdbx_description
1 polymer ?
#
loop_
_entity_poly.entity_id
_entity_poly.type
_entity_poly.pdbx_seq_one_letter_code
_entity_poly.pdbx_strand_id
1 'polypeptide(L)'
;MLSAIIFDLDGVLADSEPWWNQIDARLLAEYGATYCGEYHQNVVGVNYRLAIEFYKKAFGLSAPTEEMMRRRGEIATEFFANRVGLFPHVEELLQELRQMRLRPAVATSSAGASERPFLDRHQLTGFFGVIVTGEEVERGKPAPDIYLRAADNLGIPVDACLVVEDALPGVAAAKAAKMRVAAIPDRRFANPREYEKKADYVLSSLEELPALVRKLVVAE
;
A
#
# COMPACT_ATOMS: atom_id res chain seq x y z
N MET A 1 13.35 20.59 0.37
CA MET A 1 13.91 19.73 -0.71
C MET A 1 13.46 18.30 -0.51
N LEU A 2 12.99 17.62 -1.57
CA LEU A 2 12.56 16.20 -1.50
C LEU A 2 13.75 15.30 -1.14
N SER A 3 13.58 14.43 -0.15
CA SER A 3 14.64 13.56 0.40
C SER A 3 14.22 12.09 0.52
N ALA A 4 12.92 11.81 0.58
CA ALA A 4 12.40 10.45 0.66
C ALA A 4 11.15 10.25 -0.20
N ILE A 5 10.97 9.00 -0.63
CA ILE A 5 9.73 8.52 -1.25
C ILE A 5 9.23 7.34 -0.44
N ILE A 6 8.00 7.45 0.04
CA ILE A 6 7.34 6.40 0.82
C ILE A 6 6.28 5.76 -0.06
N PHE A 7 6.51 4.52 -0.45
CA PHE A 7 5.59 3.77 -1.29
C PHE A 7 4.58 2.99 -0.44
N ASP A 8 3.32 3.02 -0.83
CA ASP A 8 2.49 1.87 -0.53
C ASP A 8 3.01 0.65 -1.28
N LEU A 9 2.65 -0.55 -0.84
CA LEU A 9 3.06 -1.79 -1.48
C LEU A 9 1.99 -2.29 -2.44
N ASP A 10 0.79 -2.51 -1.89
CA ASP A 10 -0.34 -3.09 -2.60
C ASP A 10 -0.90 -2.12 -3.64
N GLY A 11 -1.02 -2.53 -4.89
CA GLY A 11 -1.50 -1.64 -5.96
C GLY A 11 -0.50 -0.59 -6.43
N VAL A 12 0.69 -0.49 -5.80
CA VAL A 12 1.77 0.45 -6.20
C VAL A 12 3.01 -0.31 -6.69
N LEU A 13 3.66 -1.07 -5.83
CA LEU A 13 4.84 -1.88 -6.18
C LEU A 13 4.43 -3.30 -6.57
N ALA A 14 3.47 -3.86 -5.83
CA ALA A 14 2.92 -5.19 -6.03
C ALA A 14 1.60 -5.13 -6.80
N ASP A 15 1.49 -5.87 -7.91
CA ASP A 15 0.22 -6.06 -8.62
C ASP A 15 -0.64 -7.09 -7.86
N SER A 16 -1.08 -6.69 -6.66
CA SER A 16 -1.73 -7.55 -5.68
C SER A 16 -3.26 -7.50 -5.71
N GLU A 17 -3.86 -6.44 -6.26
CA GLU A 17 -5.32 -6.24 -6.25
C GLU A 17 -6.13 -7.44 -6.83
N PRO A 18 -5.74 -8.07 -7.95
CA PRO A 18 -6.46 -9.25 -8.45
C PRO A 18 -6.41 -10.44 -7.51
N TRP A 19 -5.37 -10.51 -6.66
CA TRP A 19 -5.16 -11.60 -5.71
C TRP A 19 -5.92 -11.40 -4.39
N TRP A 20 -6.10 -10.15 -3.95
CA TRP A 20 -6.88 -9.86 -2.74
C TRP A 20 -8.31 -10.41 -2.84
N ASN A 21 -8.94 -10.32 -4.01
CA ASN A 21 -10.25 -10.93 -4.25
C ASN A 21 -10.23 -12.45 -4.03
N GLN A 22 -9.16 -13.13 -4.45
CA GLN A 22 -9.01 -14.58 -4.28
C GLN A 22 -8.66 -14.95 -2.84
N ILE A 23 -7.84 -14.15 -2.16
CA ILE A 23 -7.50 -14.32 -0.75
C ILE A 23 -8.78 -14.21 0.09
N ASP A 24 -9.58 -13.17 -0.14
CA ASP A 24 -10.81 -12.93 0.60
C ASP A 24 -11.88 -13.97 0.27
N ALA A 25 -11.98 -14.41 -0.99
CA ALA A 25 -12.86 -15.50 -1.38
C ALA A 25 -12.50 -16.82 -0.67
N ARG A 26 -11.21 -17.15 -0.59
CA ARG A 26 -10.73 -18.34 0.12
C ARG A 26 -10.99 -18.23 1.63
N LEU A 27 -10.70 -17.09 2.23
CA LEU A 27 -10.99 -16.85 3.64
C LEU A 27 -12.47 -17.05 3.93
N LEU A 28 -13.33 -16.35 3.22
CA LEU A 28 -14.78 -16.40 3.47
C LEU A 28 -15.38 -17.80 3.26
N ALA A 29 -14.88 -18.54 2.28
CA ALA A 29 -15.29 -19.93 2.05
C ALA A 29 -15.00 -20.84 3.25
N GLU A 30 -13.88 -20.63 3.97
CA GLU A 30 -13.55 -21.38 5.19
C GLU A 30 -14.55 -21.12 6.34
N TYR A 31 -15.24 -19.97 6.31
CA TYR A 31 -16.29 -19.59 7.28
C TYR A 31 -17.71 -19.75 6.72
N GLY A 32 -17.87 -20.46 5.59
CA GLY A 32 -19.17 -20.78 5.01
C GLY A 32 -19.85 -19.61 4.27
N ALA A 33 -19.10 -18.54 3.94
CA ALA A 33 -19.60 -17.40 3.18
C ALA A 33 -19.06 -17.39 1.74
N THR A 34 -19.81 -16.77 0.82
CA THR A 34 -19.41 -16.65 -0.58
C THR A 34 -19.03 -15.20 -0.86
N TYR A 35 -17.78 -14.98 -1.26
CA TYR A 35 -17.28 -13.66 -1.66
C TYR A 35 -17.96 -13.19 -2.94
N CYS A 36 -18.31 -11.90 -2.98
CA CYS A 36 -18.76 -11.21 -4.18
C CYS A 36 -17.84 -9.99 -4.42
N GLY A 37 -17.43 -9.78 -5.66
CA GLY A 37 -16.52 -8.69 -6.03
C GLY A 37 -17.02 -7.27 -5.69
N GLU A 38 -18.34 -7.11 -5.47
CA GLU A 38 -18.91 -5.83 -5.00
C GLU A 38 -18.35 -5.37 -3.65
N TYR A 39 -17.88 -6.30 -2.82
CA TYR A 39 -17.32 -5.99 -1.50
C TYR A 39 -15.90 -5.41 -1.56
N HIS A 40 -15.21 -5.57 -2.68
CA HIS A 40 -13.84 -5.08 -2.85
C HIS A 40 -13.68 -3.60 -2.50
N GLN A 41 -14.58 -2.76 -2.99
CA GLN A 41 -14.54 -1.31 -2.74
C GLN A 41 -14.63 -0.91 -1.26
N ASN A 42 -15.16 -1.79 -0.41
CA ASN A 42 -15.31 -1.54 1.03
C ASN A 42 -14.07 -1.91 1.83
N VAL A 43 -13.14 -2.66 1.23
CA VAL A 43 -11.98 -3.21 1.95
C VAL A 43 -10.63 -2.83 1.31
N VAL A 44 -10.63 -2.27 0.11
CA VAL A 44 -9.41 -1.82 -0.57
C VAL A 44 -8.73 -0.69 0.22
N GLY A 45 -7.43 -0.81 0.43
CA GLY A 45 -6.60 0.20 1.09
C GLY A 45 -6.82 0.37 2.59
N VAL A 46 -7.75 -0.38 3.22
CA VAL A 46 -7.94 -0.35 4.67
C VAL A 46 -7.12 -1.44 5.37
N ASN A 47 -6.92 -1.30 6.68
CA ASN A 47 -6.20 -2.32 7.45
C ASN A 47 -7.02 -3.64 7.59
N TYR A 48 -6.33 -4.73 7.92
CA TYR A 48 -6.93 -6.06 8.04
C TYR A 48 -8.11 -6.10 9.01
N ARG A 49 -8.03 -5.43 10.15
CA ARG A 49 -9.11 -5.41 11.14
C ARG A 49 -10.40 -4.84 10.56
N LEU A 50 -10.33 -3.69 9.91
CA LEU A 50 -11.50 -3.05 9.30
C LEU A 50 -12.10 -3.91 8.19
N ALA A 51 -11.27 -4.56 7.38
CA ALA A 51 -11.73 -5.50 6.35
C ALA A 51 -12.48 -6.70 6.97
N ILE A 52 -11.91 -7.31 8.02
CA ILE A 52 -12.56 -8.44 8.72
C ILE A 52 -13.84 -8.00 9.41
N GLU A 53 -13.88 -6.86 10.08
CA GLU A 53 -15.08 -6.33 10.72
C GLU A 53 -16.20 -6.07 9.70
N PHE A 54 -15.84 -5.56 8.52
CA PHE A 54 -16.77 -5.42 7.41
C PHE A 54 -17.34 -6.77 6.99
N TYR A 55 -16.52 -7.79 6.75
CA TYR A 55 -16.98 -9.12 6.35
C TYR A 55 -17.84 -9.79 7.42
N LYS A 56 -17.44 -9.69 8.69
CA LYS A 56 -18.25 -10.22 9.82
C LYS A 56 -19.65 -9.61 9.83
N LYS A 57 -19.75 -8.30 9.63
CA LYS A 57 -21.06 -7.61 9.56
C LYS A 57 -21.83 -8.00 8.31
N ALA A 58 -21.18 -8.04 7.15
CA ALA A 58 -21.85 -8.31 5.87
C ALA A 58 -22.40 -9.75 5.79
N PHE A 59 -21.69 -10.72 6.38
CA PHE A 59 -22.04 -12.15 6.30
C PHE A 59 -22.55 -12.74 7.62
N GLY A 60 -22.68 -11.94 8.69
CA GLY A 60 -23.14 -12.43 10.00
C GLY A 60 -22.17 -13.44 10.65
N LEU A 61 -20.85 -13.28 10.44
CA LEU A 61 -19.88 -14.25 10.93
C LEU A 61 -19.60 -14.06 12.42
N SER A 62 -19.61 -15.15 13.19
CA SER A 62 -19.39 -15.15 14.63
C SER A 62 -17.93 -15.42 15.04
N ALA A 63 -17.08 -15.86 14.13
CA ALA A 63 -15.69 -16.18 14.40
C ALA A 63 -14.94 -14.98 15.02
N PRO A 64 -13.96 -15.19 15.92
CA PRO A 64 -13.17 -14.11 16.50
C PRO A 64 -12.42 -13.30 15.42
N THR A 65 -12.42 -11.98 15.54
CA THR A 65 -11.76 -11.08 14.56
C THR A 65 -10.28 -11.41 14.43
N GLU A 66 -9.59 -11.67 15.53
CA GLU A 66 -8.14 -12.00 15.55
C GLU A 66 -7.85 -13.31 14.81
N GLU A 67 -8.72 -14.31 14.95
CA GLU A 67 -8.58 -15.58 14.23
C GLU A 67 -8.69 -15.37 12.72
N MET A 68 -9.71 -14.63 12.29
CA MET A 68 -9.92 -14.34 10.87
C MET A 68 -8.79 -13.47 10.30
N MET A 69 -8.29 -12.48 11.07
CA MET A 69 -7.12 -11.68 10.68
C MET A 69 -5.88 -12.54 10.46
N ARG A 70 -5.57 -13.40 11.44
CA ARG A 70 -4.44 -14.34 11.34
C ARG A 70 -4.59 -15.24 10.11
N ARG A 71 -5.78 -15.80 9.90
CA ARG A 71 -6.04 -16.71 8.78
C ARG A 71 -5.92 -15.99 7.43
N ARG A 72 -6.44 -14.76 7.32
CA ARG A 72 -6.25 -13.90 6.14
C ARG A 72 -4.78 -13.66 5.84
N GLY A 73 -3.98 -13.36 6.86
CA GLY A 73 -2.54 -13.16 6.74
C GLY A 73 -1.80 -14.41 6.25
N GLU A 74 -2.16 -15.61 6.74
CA GLU A 74 -1.58 -16.88 6.28
C GLU A 74 -1.86 -17.12 4.79
N ILE A 75 -3.11 -16.91 4.37
CA ILE A 75 -3.50 -17.04 2.96
C ILE A 75 -2.77 -16.00 2.12
N ALA A 76 -2.72 -14.73 2.56
CA ALA A 76 -1.99 -13.67 1.87
C ALA A 76 -0.52 -14.02 1.69
N THR A 77 0.14 -14.52 2.75
CA THR A 77 1.55 -14.94 2.69
C THR A 77 1.78 -15.98 1.59
N GLU A 78 0.89 -16.96 1.44
CA GLU A 78 0.98 -17.97 0.38
C GLU A 78 0.88 -17.33 -1.03
N PHE A 79 -0.06 -16.37 -1.21
CA PHE A 79 -0.24 -15.70 -2.50
C PHE A 79 0.95 -14.79 -2.83
N PHE A 80 1.41 -13.99 -1.88
CA PHE A 80 2.55 -13.08 -2.06
C PHE A 80 3.87 -13.84 -2.33
N ALA A 81 4.06 -14.98 -1.67
CA ALA A 81 5.22 -15.84 -1.92
C ALA A 81 5.23 -16.47 -3.32
N ASN A 82 4.06 -16.71 -3.96
CA ASN A 82 4.00 -17.56 -5.13
C ASN A 82 3.30 -16.96 -6.36
N ARG A 83 2.44 -15.94 -6.18
CA ARG A 83 1.53 -15.48 -7.22
C ARG A 83 1.65 -14.00 -7.56
N VAL A 84 1.76 -13.15 -6.53
CA VAL A 84 1.80 -11.70 -6.71
C VAL A 84 3.07 -11.30 -7.45
N GLY A 85 2.93 -10.53 -8.54
CA GLY A 85 4.03 -9.97 -9.32
C GLY A 85 4.31 -8.51 -8.96
N LEU A 86 5.40 -7.96 -9.51
CA LEU A 86 5.67 -6.53 -9.48
C LEU A 86 4.89 -5.82 -10.58
N PHE A 87 4.54 -4.57 -10.34
CA PHE A 87 4.20 -3.67 -11.45
C PHE A 87 5.41 -3.49 -12.38
N PRO A 88 5.18 -3.21 -13.69
CA PRO A 88 6.27 -2.90 -14.61
C PRO A 88 7.14 -1.75 -14.10
N HIS A 89 8.43 -1.80 -14.39
CA HIS A 89 9.42 -0.75 -14.13
C HIS A 89 9.72 -0.44 -12.65
N VAL A 90 9.30 -1.27 -11.70
CA VAL A 90 9.59 -1.06 -10.26
C VAL A 90 11.10 -1.11 -10.00
N GLU A 91 11.81 -2.09 -10.55
CA GLU A 91 13.25 -2.24 -10.31
C GLU A 91 14.05 -1.07 -10.88
N GLU A 92 13.76 -0.68 -12.12
CA GLU A 92 14.39 0.46 -12.79
C GLU A 92 14.14 1.77 -12.04
N LEU A 93 12.90 1.98 -11.57
CA LEU A 93 12.53 3.12 -10.77
C LEU A 93 13.36 3.20 -9.48
N LEU A 94 13.44 2.11 -8.72
CA LEU A 94 14.19 2.08 -7.46
C LEU A 94 15.69 2.35 -7.68
N GLN A 95 16.27 1.82 -8.77
CA GLN A 95 17.65 2.11 -9.16
C GLN A 95 17.83 3.61 -9.48
N GLU A 96 16.90 4.22 -10.21
CA GLU A 96 16.94 5.63 -10.57
C GLU A 96 16.82 6.54 -9.33
N LEU A 97 15.90 6.22 -8.41
CA LEU A 97 15.76 6.96 -7.15
C LEU A 97 17.03 6.90 -6.30
N ARG A 98 17.71 5.75 -6.29
CA ARG A 98 19.00 5.59 -5.61
C ARG A 98 20.09 6.48 -6.24
N GLN A 99 20.13 6.58 -7.57
CA GLN A 99 21.05 7.50 -8.28
C GLN A 99 20.77 8.96 -7.92
N MET A 100 19.52 9.32 -7.72
CA MET A 100 19.09 10.65 -7.25
C MET A 100 19.36 10.88 -5.76
N ARG A 101 19.92 9.91 -5.04
CA ARG A 101 20.18 9.93 -3.58
C ARG A 101 18.92 10.11 -2.74
N LEU A 102 17.78 9.71 -3.25
CA LEU A 102 16.53 9.65 -2.49
C LEU A 102 16.44 8.37 -1.67
N ARG A 103 15.77 8.43 -0.53
CA ARG A 103 15.61 7.29 0.38
C ARG A 103 14.23 6.68 0.19
N PRO A 104 14.11 5.53 -0.47
CA PRO A 104 12.85 4.83 -0.59
C PRO A 104 12.50 4.10 0.72
N ALA A 105 11.20 4.10 1.06
CA ALA A 105 10.63 3.33 2.15
C ALA A 105 9.31 2.70 1.69
N VAL A 106 8.86 1.67 2.42
CA VAL A 106 7.54 1.05 2.24
C VAL A 106 6.68 1.34 3.46
N ALA A 107 5.40 1.66 3.25
CA ALA A 107 4.39 1.83 4.28
C ALA A 107 3.06 1.20 3.84
N THR A 108 2.80 -0.04 4.25
CA THR A 108 1.65 -0.84 3.83
C THR A 108 0.67 -1.15 4.96
N SER A 109 -0.63 -1.19 4.65
CA SER A 109 -1.67 -1.64 5.58
C SER A 109 -1.64 -3.14 5.86
N SER A 110 -0.92 -3.90 5.07
CA SER A 110 -0.81 -5.35 5.16
C SER A 110 0.07 -5.79 6.34
N ALA A 111 0.01 -7.09 6.69
CA ALA A 111 0.79 -7.66 7.78
C ALA A 111 2.21 -8.03 7.34
N GLY A 112 3.23 -7.75 8.16
CA GLY A 112 4.64 -7.94 7.83
C GLY A 112 5.05 -9.35 7.40
N ALA A 113 4.22 -10.35 7.72
CA ALA A 113 4.46 -11.73 7.33
C ALA A 113 4.38 -12.00 5.82
N SER A 114 3.63 -11.19 5.06
CA SER A 114 3.49 -11.34 3.60
C SER A 114 4.45 -10.48 2.79
N GLU A 115 4.80 -9.29 3.27
CA GLU A 115 5.59 -8.33 2.51
C GLU A 115 7.07 -8.69 2.42
N ARG A 116 7.68 -9.13 3.53
CA ARG A 116 9.11 -9.49 3.52
C ARG A 116 9.43 -10.61 2.52
N PRO A 117 8.72 -11.75 2.54
CA PRO A 117 8.95 -12.81 1.55
C PRO A 117 8.75 -12.33 0.10
N PHE A 118 7.80 -11.41 -0.12
CA PHE A 118 7.57 -10.81 -1.44
C PHE A 118 8.75 -9.95 -1.88
N LEU A 119 9.19 -9.02 -1.03
CA LEU A 119 10.32 -8.13 -1.33
C LEU A 119 11.63 -8.92 -1.50
N ASP A 120 11.85 -9.96 -0.71
CA ASP A 120 13.02 -10.84 -0.81
C ASP A 120 13.02 -11.64 -2.12
N ARG A 121 11.87 -12.22 -2.49
CA ARG A 121 11.70 -12.94 -3.75
C ARG A 121 12.03 -12.08 -4.96
N HIS A 122 11.63 -10.81 -4.91
CA HIS A 122 11.89 -9.84 -5.98
C HIS A 122 13.20 -9.06 -5.81
N GLN A 123 14.05 -9.44 -4.83
CA GLN A 123 15.35 -8.81 -4.55
C GLN A 123 15.25 -7.30 -4.26
N LEU A 124 14.10 -6.86 -3.73
CA LEU A 124 13.84 -5.44 -3.46
C LEU A 124 14.19 -4.99 -2.05
N THR A 125 14.37 -5.91 -1.10
CA THR A 125 14.63 -5.60 0.31
C THR A 125 15.82 -4.66 0.50
N GLY A 126 16.88 -4.81 -0.31
CA GLY A 126 18.08 -3.96 -0.26
C GLY A 126 17.88 -2.51 -0.73
N PHE A 127 16.74 -2.17 -1.33
CA PHE A 127 16.42 -0.81 -1.72
C PHE A 127 15.81 0.00 -0.58
N PHE A 128 15.05 -0.64 0.32
CA PHE A 128 14.27 0.03 1.34
C PHE A 128 15.00 0.04 2.68
N GLY A 129 15.38 1.22 3.15
CA GLY A 129 15.96 1.41 4.49
C GLY A 129 14.93 1.27 5.61
N VAL A 130 13.65 1.45 5.29
CA VAL A 130 12.51 1.39 6.22
C VAL A 130 11.35 0.68 5.55
N ILE A 131 10.75 -0.27 6.27
CA ILE A 131 9.49 -0.93 5.92
C ILE A 131 8.62 -0.83 7.16
N VAL A 132 7.44 -0.21 7.03
CA VAL A 132 6.42 -0.09 8.09
C VAL A 132 5.17 -0.83 7.66
N THR A 133 4.66 -1.67 8.53
CA THR A 133 3.47 -2.50 8.28
C THR A 133 2.29 -2.04 9.14
N GLY A 134 1.08 -2.47 8.77
CA GLY A 134 -0.13 -2.13 9.50
C GLY A 134 -0.15 -2.60 10.96
N GLU A 135 0.69 -3.59 11.31
CA GLU A 135 0.82 -4.10 12.67
C GLU A 135 1.64 -3.18 13.60
N GLU A 136 2.44 -2.27 13.03
CA GLU A 136 3.33 -1.37 13.77
C GLU A 136 2.66 -0.06 14.20
N VAL A 137 1.40 0.15 13.80
CA VAL A 137 0.65 1.36 14.09
C VAL A 137 -0.68 1.07 14.76
N GLU A 138 -1.11 1.97 15.63
CA GLU A 138 -2.37 1.82 16.35
C GLU A 138 -3.57 2.05 15.42
N ARG A 139 -3.47 3.06 14.54
CA ARG A 139 -4.52 3.45 13.61
C ARG A 139 -4.03 3.29 12.18
N GLY A 140 -4.66 2.40 11.42
CA GLY A 140 -4.39 2.24 9.99
C GLY A 140 -4.98 3.37 9.14
N LYS A 141 -4.63 3.38 7.85
CA LYS A 141 -5.20 4.30 6.86
C LYS A 141 -6.74 4.32 6.97
N PRO A 142 -7.39 5.49 6.97
CA PRO A 142 -6.89 6.81 6.57
C PRO A 142 -6.19 7.64 7.67
N ALA A 143 -5.90 7.09 8.86
CA ALA A 143 -5.09 7.79 9.86
C ALA A 143 -3.63 7.93 9.37
N PRO A 144 -2.93 9.01 9.76
CA PRO A 144 -1.60 9.33 9.22
C PRO A 144 -0.47 8.48 9.79
N ASP A 145 -0.76 7.65 10.80
CA ASP A 145 0.21 7.03 11.71
C ASP A 145 1.31 6.27 10.96
N ILE A 146 0.94 5.53 9.91
CA ILE A 146 1.89 4.70 9.15
C ILE A 146 2.92 5.54 8.37
N TYR A 147 2.49 6.65 7.79
CA TYR A 147 3.38 7.55 7.05
C TYR A 147 4.24 8.38 7.99
N LEU A 148 3.68 8.84 9.13
CA LEU A 148 4.46 9.50 10.18
C LEU A 148 5.53 8.57 10.75
N ARG A 149 5.20 7.31 11.01
CA ARG A 149 6.15 6.30 11.47
C ARG A 149 7.25 6.05 10.44
N ALA A 150 6.90 5.98 9.14
CA ALA A 150 7.90 5.79 8.09
C ALA A 150 8.88 6.97 7.99
N ALA A 151 8.39 8.21 8.07
CA ALA A 151 9.21 9.41 8.07
C ALA A 151 10.12 9.49 9.31
N ASP A 152 9.59 9.16 10.49
CA ASP A 152 10.34 9.11 11.75
C ASP A 152 11.47 8.08 11.69
N ASN A 153 11.16 6.86 11.27
CA ASN A 153 12.15 5.79 11.10
C ASN A 153 13.22 6.15 10.04
N LEU A 154 12.88 6.94 9.02
CA LEU A 154 13.83 7.49 8.07
C LEU A 154 14.66 8.64 8.67
N GLY A 155 14.19 9.32 9.72
CA GLY A 155 14.76 10.57 10.23
C GLY A 155 14.62 11.72 9.22
N ILE A 156 13.51 11.77 8.46
CA ILE A 156 13.26 12.77 7.41
C ILE A 156 11.99 13.54 7.75
N PRO A 157 12.01 14.90 7.67
CA PRO A 157 10.83 15.72 7.88
C PRO A 157 9.71 15.38 6.88
N VAL A 158 8.45 15.47 7.33
CA VAL A 158 7.27 15.10 6.53
C VAL A 158 7.14 15.91 5.24
N ASP A 159 7.54 17.18 5.24
CA ASP A 159 7.53 18.08 4.07
C ASP A 159 8.60 17.72 3.03
N ALA A 160 9.62 16.95 3.43
CA ALA A 160 10.64 16.39 2.54
C ALA A 160 10.31 14.98 2.05
N CYS A 161 9.10 14.46 2.34
CA CYS A 161 8.61 13.17 1.87
C CYS A 161 7.58 13.33 0.75
N LEU A 162 7.62 12.41 -0.21
CA LEU A 162 6.55 12.17 -1.19
C LEU A 162 5.99 10.77 -0.95
N VAL A 163 4.69 10.67 -0.76
CA VAL A 163 3.99 9.38 -0.71
C VAL A 163 3.54 8.99 -2.11
N VAL A 164 3.64 7.70 -2.45
CA VAL A 164 3.10 7.11 -3.68
C VAL A 164 2.04 6.09 -3.28
N GLU A 165 0.82 6.25 -3.80
CA GLU A 165 -0.38 5.55 -3.36
C GLU A 165 -1.33 5.27 -4.51
N ASP A 166 -2.12 4.19 -4.39
CA ASP A 166 -3.17 3.84 -5.36
C ASP A 166 -4.58 4.03 -4.80
N ALA A 167 -4.76 3.98 -3.47
CA ALA A 167 -6.06 3.94 -2.79
C ALA A 167 -6.42 5.24 -2.08
N LEU A 168 -7.70 5.63 -2.10
CA LEU A 168 -8.18 6.87 -1.45
C LEU A 168 -7.92 6.92 0.07
N PRO A 169 -8.04 5.83 0.84
CA PRO A 169 -7.68 5.84 2.26
C PRO A 169 -6.21 6.21 2.50
N GLY A 170 -5.30 5.71 1.66
CA GLY A 170 -3.88 6.04 1.77
C GLY A 170 -3.56 7.46 1.33
N VAL A 171 -4.19 7.96 0.27
CA VAL A 171 -4.11 9.38 -0.11
C VAL A 171 -4.56 10.28 1.05
N ALA A 172 -5.68 9.93 1.70
CA ALA A 172 -6.16 10.68 2.87
C ALA A 172 -5.18 10.62 4.05
N ALA A 173 -4.56 9.46 4.31
CA ALA A 173 -3.55 9.28 5.33
C ALA A 173 -2.29 10.14 5.08
N ALA A 174 -1.80 10.18 3.83
CA ALA A 174 -0.67 11.02 3.43
C ALA A 174 -0.96 12.50 3.62
N LYS A 175 -2.16 12.96 3.21
CA LYS A 175 -2.59 14.35 3.42
C LYS A 175 -2.75 14.69 4.90
N ALA A 176 -3.28 13.77 5.72
CA ALA A 176 -3.36 13.93 7.16
C ALA A 176 -1.97 14.00 7.83
N ALA A 177 -0.98 13.29 7.29
CA ALA A 177 0.43 13.37 7.67
C ALA A 177 1.13 14.66 7.21
N LYS A 178 0.44 15.53 6.45
CA LYS A 178 0.98 16.75 5.81
C LYS A 178 2.09 16.46 4.81
N MET A 179 2.07 15.30 4.20
CA MET A 179 2.99 14.92 3.13
C MET A 179 2.39 15.22 1.76
N ARG A 180 3.25 15.44 0.77
CA ARG A 180 2.85 15.44 -0.64
C ARG A 180 2.51 14.01 -1.04
N VAL A 181 1.49 13.83 -1.91
CA VAL A 181 1.09 12.52 -2.40
C VAL A 181 0.91 12.51 -3.91
N ALA A 182 1.55 11.55 -4.56
CA ALA A 182 1.33 11.17 -5.94
C ALA A 182 0.44 9.91 -5.96
N ALA A 183 -0.77 10.03 -6.47
CA ALA A 183 -1.67 8.92 -6.63
C ALA A 183 -1.46 8.24 -7.99
N ILE A 184 -1.47 6.91 -7.99
CA ILE A 184 -1.44 6.06 -9.19
C ILE A 184 -2.65 5.10 -9.12
N PRO A 185 -3.87 5.59 -9.35
CA PRO A 185 -5.07 4.76 -9.22
C PRO A 185 -5.07 3.63 -10.25
N ASP A 186 -5.26 2.40 -9.80
CA ASP A 186 -5.43 1.27 -10.71
C ASP A 186 -6.76 1.40 -11.46
N ARG A 187 -6.68 1.70 -12.76
CA ARG A 187 -7.84 1.93 -13.62
C ARG A 187 -8.72 0.70 -13.82
N ARG A 188 -8.25 -0.47 -13.42
CA ARG A 188 -9.05 -1.70 -13.42
C ARG A 188 -10.15 -1.65 -12.34
N PHE A 189 -9.91 -0.90 -11.25
CA PHE A 189 -10.73 -0.90 -10.03
C PHE A 189 -11.15 0.50 -9.56
N ALA A 190 -10.45 1.56 -9.98
CA ALA A 190 -10.66 2.91 -9.50
C ALA A 190 -10.87 3.93 -10.63
N ASN A 191 -11.66 4.98 -10.35
CA ASN A 191 -11.81 6.11 -11.26
C ASN A 191 -10.79 7.22 -10.92
N PRO A 192 -9.80 7.52 -11.78
CA PRO A 192 -8.77 8.53 -11.50
C PRO A 192 -9.30 9.93 -11.17
N ARG A 193 -10.47 10.29 -11.67
CA ARG A 193 -11.10 11.61 -11.39
C ARG A 193 -11.40 11.83 -9.91
N GLU A 194 -11.57 10.76 -9.14
CA GLU A 194 -11.82 10.85 -7.70
C GLU A 194 -10.60 11.30 -6.91
N TYR A 195 -9.41 11.19 -7.50
CA TYR A 195 -8.12 11.55 -6.91
C TYR A 195 -7.69 12.99 -7.22
N GLU A 196 -8.18 13.59 -8.32
CA GLU A 196 -7.75 14.91 -8.82
C GLU A 196 -7.85 16.06 -7.80
N LYS A 197 -8.81 15.97 -6.86
CA LYS A 197 -8.99 16.97 -5.80
C LYS A 197 -8.43 16.55 -4.44
N LYS A 198 -7.88 15.35 -4.33
CA LYS A 198 -7.46 14.75 -3.08
C LYS A 198 -5.94 14.55 -3.01
N ALA A 199 -5.32 14.18 -4.13
CA ALA A 199 -3.87 14.04 -4.27
C ALA A 199 -3.25 15.33 -4.81
N ASP A 200 -1.94 15.52 -4.55
CA ASP A 200 -1.19 16.64 -5.13
C ASP A 200 -0.84 16.37 -6.60
N TYR A 201 -0.65 15.09 -6.93
CA TYR A 201 -0.36 14.62 -8.30
C TYR A 201 -1.16 13.36 -8.57
N VAL A 202 -1.64 13.20 -9.80
CA VAL A 202 -2.29 11.97 -10.28
C VAL A 202 -1.52 11.50 -11.50
N LEU A 203 -0.92 10.32 -11.41
CA LEU A 203 -0.10 9.71 -12.45
C LEU A 203 -0.86 8.53 -13.06
N SER A 204 -0.49 8.16 -14.29
CA SER A 204 -1.09 7.02 -14.98
C SER A 204 -0.34 5.70 -14.69
N SER A 205 0.95 5.79 -14.35
CA SER A 205 1.81 4.64 -14.02
C SER A 205 3.05 5.10 -13.25
N LEU A 206 3.79 4.13 -12.72
CA LEU A 206 5.11 4.38 -12.08
C LEU A 206 6.14 4.98 -13.02
N GLU A 207 6.00 4.80 -14.33
CA GLU A 207 6.91 5.37 -15.35
C GLU A 207 6.94 6.90 -15.33
N GLU A 208 5.87 7.55 -14.90
CA GLU A 208 5.79 9.00 -14.82
C GLU A 208 6.47 9.56 -13.55
N LEU A 209 6.67 8.72 -12.53
CA LEU A 209 7.18 9.15 -11.23
C LEU A 209 8.59 9.77 -11.30
N PRO A 210 9.58 9.24 -12.05
CA PRO A 210 10.91 9.85 -12.16
C PRO A 210 10.86 11.28 -12.68
N ALA A 211 10.01 11.56 -13.66
CA ALA A 211 9.86 12.91 -14.22
C ALA A 211 9.27 13.89 -13.19
N LEU A 212 8.28 13.46 -12.40
CA LEU A 212 7.74 14.24 -11.30
C LEU A 212 8.81 14.50 -10.23
N VAL A 213 9.52 13.46 -9.81
CA VAL A 213 10.56 13.54 -8.77
C VAL A 213 11.66 14.52 -9.16
N ARG A 214 12.17 14.48 -10.41
CA ARG A 214 13.17 15.45 -10.90
C ARG A 214 12.66 16.89 -10.77
N LYS A 215 11.40 17.15 -11.08
CA LYS A 215 10.81 18.51 -10.93
C LYS A 215 10.79 18.92 -9.46
N LEU A 216 10.46 18.00 -8.54
CA LEU A 216 10.36 18.30 -7.10
C LEU A 216 11.71 18.49 -6.42
N VAL A 217 12.77 17.86 -6.94
CA VAL A 217 14.14 18.04 -6.43
C VAL A 217 14.74 19.38 -6.87
N VAL A 218 14.37 19.87 -8.07
CA VAL A 218 14.93 21.12 -8.66
C VAL A 218 14.12 22.36 -8.24
N ALA A 219 12.85 22.23 -7.90
CA ALA A 219 11.93 23.37 -7.67
C ALA A 219 12.09 24.05 -6.29
N GLU A 220 13.05 23.64 -5.47
CA GLU A 220 13.39 24.17 -4.13
C GLU A 220 14.88 24.58 -4.06
#